data_1dcc3809f0298619807ba5154cc6007c
#
_entry.id   1dcc3809f0298619807ba5154cc6007c
#
_cell.length_a   1.000
_cell.length_b   1.000
_cell.length_c   1.000
_cell.angle_alpha   90.00
_cell.angle_beta   90.00
_cell.angle_gamma   90.00
#
_symmetry.space_group_name_H-M   'P 1'
#
loop_
_entity.id
_entity.type
_entity.pdbx_description
1 polymer ?
#
loop_
_entity_poly.entity_id
_entity_poly.type
_entity_poly.pdbx_seq_one_letter_code
_entity_poly.pdbx_strand_id
1 'polypeptide(L)'
;MKLDDKGNFISVDGPYRVKDIMVNGGPIDLNRTYTVASHNYMLKSGGDGMTMFNGCNVIKDDVMVDVDVLSSYIRSLGGAVTADYADPLGQGRIQVQ
;
A
#
# COMPACT_ATOMS: atom_id res chain seq x y z
N MET A 1 13.00 -9.60 1.46
CA MET A 1 12.47 -9.32 2.81
C MET A 1 12.89 -10.48 3.70
N LYS A 2 13.49 -10.20 4.83
CA LYS A 2 13.91 -11.20 5.82
C LYS A 2 12.86 -11.24 6.93
N LEU A 3 12.36 -12.43 7.23
CA LEU A 3 11.36 -12.68 8.26
C LEU A 3 11.95 -13.53 9.36
N ASP A 4 11.40 -13.45 10.57
CA ASP A 4 11.68 -14.37 11.67
C ASP A 4 10.91 -15.70 11.48
N ASP A 5 11.14 -16.65 12.40
CA ASP A 5 10.49 -17.97 12.37
C ASP A 5 8.97 -17.93 12.55
N LYS A 6 8.44 -16.78 12.95
CA LYS A 6 7.00 -16.52 13.11
C LYS A 6 6.40 -15.75 11.93
N GLY A 7 7.21 -15.43 10.92
CA GLY A 7 6.80 -14.66 9.75
C GLY A 7 6.78 -13.14 9.94
N ASN A 8 7.33 -12.61 11.03
CA ASN A 8 7.41 -11.17 11.24
C ASN A 8 8.58 -10.56 10.47
N PHE A 9 8.40 -9.33 10.02
CA PHE A 9 9.44 -8.58 9.34
C PHE A 9 10.64 -8.31 10.27
N ILE A 10 11.84 -8.62 9.80
CA ILE A 10 13.11 -8.28 10.45
C ILE A 10 13.80 -7.15 9.71
N SER A 11 14.02 -7.33 8.41
CA SER A 11 14.80 -6.39 7.60
C SER A 11 14.58 -6.61 6.10
N VAL A 12 15.08 -5.67 5.31
CA VAL A 12 15.24 -5.87 3.87
C VAL A 12 16.53 -6.65 3.62
N ASP A 13 16.44 -7.69 2.80
CA ASP A 13 17.56 -8.51 2.37
C ASP A 13 18.07 -7.98 1.02
N GLY A 14 19.30 -7.51 1.02
CA GLY A 14 19.90 -6.90 -0.15
C GLY A 14 19.61 -5.40 -0.31
N PRO A 15 19.97 -4.79 -1.46
CA PRO A 15 19.76 -3.37 -1.70
C PRO A 15 18.27 -3.03 -1.83
N TYR A 16 17.91 -1.83 -1.38
CA TYR A 16 16.57 -1.30 -1.63
C TYR A 16 16.31 -1.17 -3.13
N ARG A 17 15.24 -1.81 -3.60
CA ARG A 17 14.85 -1.80 -5.01
C ARG A 17 13.91 -0.66 -5.37
N VAL A 18 13.23 -0.11 -4.37
CA VAL A 18 12.34 1.03 -4.57
C VAL A 18 13.16 2.32 -4.50
N LYS A 19 13.05 3.15 -5.53
CA LYS A 19 13.74 4.44 -5.66
C LYS A 19 12.73 5.50 -6.09
N ASP A 20 13.12 6.75 -5.97
CA ASP A 20 12.35 7.89 -6.47
C ASP A 20 10.90 7.92 -6.00
N ILE A 21 10.71 7.64 -4.70
CA ILE A 21 9.39 7.62 -4.09
C ILE A 21 8.81 9.04 -4.08
N MET A 22 7.64 9.20 -4.69
CA MET A 22 6.94 10.47 -4.78
C MET A 22 5.61 10.41 -4.02
N VAL A 23 5.26 11.47 -3.32
CA VAL A 23 3.98 11.64 -2.66
C VAL A 23 3.38 12.99 -3.06
N ASN A 24 2.18 12.96 -3.65
CA ASN A 24 1.50 14.17 -4.16
C ASN A 24 2.37 15.01 -5.11
N GLY A 25 3.14 14.36 -5.99
CA GLY A 25 3.98 15.02 -6.99
C GLY A 25 5.32 15.56 -6.48
N GLY A 26 5.65 15.37 -5.20
CA GLY A 26 6.95 15.72 -4.62
C GLY A 26 7.69 14.51 -4.06
N PRO A 27 9.02 14.58 -3.91
CA PRO A 27 9.77 13.50 -3.29
C PRO A 27 9.33 13.27 -1.84
N ILE A 28 9.38 12.00 -1.41
CA ILE A 28 9.05 11.66 -0.02
C ILE A 28 10.03 12.34 0.95
N ASP A 29 9.49 12.94 2.00
CA ASP A 29 10.27 13.49 3.11
C ASP A 29 10.34 12.44 4.24
N LEU A 30 11.52 11.90 4.49
CA LEU A 30 11.72 10.85 5.50
C LEU A 30 11.51 11.32 6.94
N ASN A 31 11.47 12.63 7.18
CA ASN A 31 11.20 13.22 8.50
C ASN A 31 9.72 13.57 8.71
N ARG A 32 8.88 13.35 7.70
CA ARG A 32 7.45 13.65 7.75
C ARG A 32 6.64 12.40 8.09
N THR A 33 5.57 12.58 8.83
CA THR A 33 4.57 11.53 9.05
C THR A 33 3.57 11.51 7.89
N TYR A 34 3.30 10.33 7.37
CA TYR A 34 2.32 10.08 6.32
C TYR A 34 1.22 9.17 6.83
N THR A 35 0.05 9.26 6.22
CA THR A 35 -1.04 8.33 6.46
C THR A 35 -1.07 7.26 5.36
N VAL A 36 -1.28 6.00 5.77
CA VAL A 36 -1.39 4.86 4.87
C VAL A 36 -2.79 4.26 5.03
N ALA A 37 -3.42 3.93 3.92
CA ALA A 37 -4.68 3.21 3.89
C ALA A 37 -4.49 1.84 3.23
N SER A 38 -4.94 0.79 3.89
CA SER A 38 -4.96 -0.57 3.37
C SER A 38 -5.96 -1.41 4.19
N HIS A 39 -6.06 -2.70 3.91
CA HIS A 39 -6.90 -3.57 4.74
C HIS A 39 -6.20 -3.96 6.06
N ASN A 40 -7.00 -4.32 7.05
CA ASN A 40 -6.56 -4.60 8.40
C ASN A 40 -5.59 -5.79 8.50
N TYR A 41 -5.70 -6.78 7.61
CA TYR A 41 -4.79 -7.93 7.57
C TYR A 41 -3.32 -7.48 7.48
N MET A 42 -3.01 -6.49 6.64
CA MET A 42 -1.64 -5.96 6.50
C MET A 42 -1.29 -4.96 7.60
N LEU A 43 -2.18 -3.98 7.87
CA LEU A 43 -1.84 -2.84 8.75
C LEU A 43 -1.96 -3.16 10.24
N LYS A 44 -2.94 -4.00 10.65
CA LYS A 44 -3.18 -4.35 12.06
C LYS A 44 -2.62 -5.70 12.46
N SER A 45 -2.78 -6.69 11.59
CA SER A 45 -2.45 -8.09 11.91
C SER A 45 -1.03 -8.48 11.49
N GLY A 46 -0.29 -7.59 10.83
CA GLY A 46 1.06 -7.87 10.33
C GLY A 46 1.10 -8.95 9.25
N GLY A 47 0.00 -9.12 8.50
CA GLY A 47 -0.08 -10.10 7.42
C GLY A 47 1.03 -9.92 6.40
N ASP A 48 1.47 -11.01 5.79
CA ASP A 48 2.60 -11.07 4.85
C ASP A 48 3.91 -10.44 5.40
N GLY A 49 4.07 -10.46 6.74
CA GLY A 49 5.25 -9.90 7.39
C GLY A 49 5.25 -8.37 7.52
N MET A 50 4.12 -7.70 7.32
CA MET A 50 3.99 -6.24 7.40
C MET A 50 3.97 -5.70 8.84
N THR A 51 4.78 -6.28 9.72
CA THR A 51 4.85 -5.92 11.15
C THR A 51 5.49 -4.56 11.41
N MET A 52 6.05 -3.90 10.38
CA MET A 52 6.56 -2.53 10.48
C MET A 52 5.47 -1.51 10.84
N PHE A 53 4.19 -1.84 10.66
CA PHE A 53 3.06 -0.98 11.04
C PHE A 53 2.60 -1.16 12.50
N ASN A 54 3.16 -2.15 13.22
CA ASN A 54 2.83 -2.36 14.63
C ASN A 54 3.18 -1.12 15.47
N GLY A 55 2.22 -0.66 16.26
CA GLY A 55 2.38 0.53 17.09
C GLY A 55 2.13 1.86 16.37
N CYS A 56 1.82 1.85 15.07
CA CYS A 56 1.35 3.04 14.38
C CYS A 56 0.00 3.51 14.91
N ASN A 57 -0.24 4.83 14.86
CA ASN A 57 -1.51 5.40 15.30
C ASN A 57 -2.62 5.07 14.30
N VAL A 58 -3.67 4.40 14.77
CA VAL A 58 -4.86 4.08 13.96
C VAL A 58 -5.79 5.29 13.95
N ILE A 59 -5.99 5.90 12.79
CA ILE A 59 -6.85 7.07 12.62
C ILE A 59 -8.31 6.66 12.37
N LYS A 60 -8.50 5.63 11.52
CA LYS A 60 -9.80 5.04 11.21
C LYS A 60 -9.66 3.53 11.09
N ASP A 61 -10.65 2.81 11.55
CA ASP A 61 -10.75 1.35 11.48
C ASP A 61 -12.16 0.96 11.06
N ASP A 62 -12.32 -0.25 10.55
CA ASP A 62 -13.61 -0.84 10.14
C ASP A 62 -14.47 0.09 9.25
N VAL A 63 -13.83 0.77 8.31
CA VAL A 63 -14.50 1.77 7.47
C VAL A 63 -15.40 1.11 6.43
N MET A 64 -14.91 0.04 5.79
CA MET A 64 -15.62 -0.65 4.71
C MET A 64 -14.94 -2.00 4.42
N VAL A 65 -15.72 -2.98 3.98
CA VAL A 65 -15.20 -4.25 3.48
C VAL A 65 -14.50 -4.02 2.13
N ASP A 66 -13.43 -4.73 1.87
CA ASP A 66 -12.57 -4.53 0.68
C ASP A 66 -13.33 -4.64 -0.65
N VAL A 67 -14.25 -5.62 -0.78
CA VAL A 67 -15.09 -5.77 -1.96
C VAL A 67 -16.02 -4.56 -2.16
N ASP A 68 -16.48 -3.93 -1.08
CA ASP A 68 -17.33 -2.74 -1.15
C ASP A 68 -16.51 -1.50 -1.52
N VAL A 69 -15.25 -1.40 -1.08
CA VAL A 69 -14.32 -0.34 -1.53
C VAL A 69 -14.15 -0.39 -3.04
N LEU A 70 -13.82 -1.58 -3.59
CA LEU A 70 -13.64 -1.76 -5.02
C LEU A 70 -14.94 -1.48 -5.80
N SER A 71 -16.07 -2.03 -5.33
CA SER A 71 -17.37 -1.83 -5.97
C SER A 71 -17.79 -0.36 -5.97
N SER A 72 -17.56 0.35 -4.87
CA SER A 72 -17.86 1.79 -4.76
C SER A 72 -16.99 2.61 -5.72
N TYR A 73 -15.71 2.24 -5.84
CA TYR A 73 -14.81 2.90 -6.77
C TYR A 73 -15.26 2.69 -8.23
N ILE A 74 -15.57 1.45 -8.64
CA ILE A 74 -16.07 1.17 -9.99
C ILE A 74 -17.36 1.93 -10.28
N ARG A 75 -18.29 2.01 -9.32
CA ARG A 75 -19.52 2.81 -9.46
C ARG A 75 -19.20 4.29 -9.67
N SER A 76 -18.21 4.84 -8.98
CA SER A 76 -17.80 6.23 -9.13
C SER A 76 -17.24 6.53 -10.53
N LEU A 77 -16.73 5.52 -11.25
CA LEU A 77 -16.28 5.58 -12.62
C LEU A 77 -17.42 5.43 -13.66
N GLY A 78 -18.67 5.36 -13.23
CA GLY A 78 -19.82 5.14 -14.10
C GLY A 78 -20.19 3.67 -14.28
N GLY A 79 -19.70 2.78 -13.43
CA GLY A 79 -20.04 1.35 -13.41
C GLY A 79 -19.16 0.46 -14.28
N ALA A 80 -18.12 1.03 -14.90
CA ALA A 80 -17.16 0.28 -15.71
C ALA A 80 -15.72 0.74 -15.44
N VAL A 81 -14.78 -0.17 -15.58
CA VAL A 81 -13.35 0.13 -15.56
C VAL A 81 -12.97 0.78 -16.89
N THR A 82 -12.33 1.93 -16.83
CA THR A 82 -11.92 2.70 -18.01
C THR A 82 -10.67 2.12 -18.67
N ALA A 83 -10.38 2.56 -19.89
CA ALA A 83 -9.16 2.21 -20.63
C ALA A 83 -7.86 2.60 -19.88
N ASP A 84 -7.92 3.53 -18.93
CA ASP A 84 -6.78 3.91 -18.10
C ASP A 84 -6.19 2.75 -17.28
N TYR A 85 -6.97 1.70 -17.05
CA TYR A 85 -6.54 0.49 -16.33
C TYR A 85 -6.25 -0.70 -17.27
N ALA A 86 -6.22 -0.47 -18.59
CA ALA A 86 -5.94 -1.54 -19.56
C ALA A 86 -4.46 -1.93 -19.59
N ASP A 87 -3.56 -1.02 -19.20
CA ASP A 87 -2.13 -1.30 -19.13
C ASP A 87 -1.80 -2.09 -17.84
N PRO A 88 -1.30 -3.34 -17.94
CA PRO A 88 -0.93 -4.13 -16.77
C PRO A 88 0.24 -3.52 -15.96
N LEU A 89 1.04 -2.63 -16.54
CA LEU A 89 2.09 -1.89 -15.85
C LEU A 89 1.55 -0.64 -15.12
N GLY A 90 0.23 -0.40 -15.20
CA GLY A 90 -0.46 0.68 -14.54
C GLY A 90 -0.29 2.02 -15.25
N GLN A 91 -0.61 3.09 -14.54
CA GLN A 91 -0.65 4.47 -15.08
C GLN A 91 0.70 5.21 -14.94
N GLY A 92 1.82 4.50 -15.01
CA GLY A 92 3.15 5.09 -14.82
C GLY A 92 3.50 5.43 -13.37
N ARG A 93 2.67 5.02 -12.40
CA ARG A 93 2.96 5.24 -10.97
C ARG A 93 4.04 4.33 -10.43
N ILE A 94 4.19 3.16 -11.02
CA ILE A 94 5.27 2.21 -10.71
C ILE A 94 6.01 1.94 -12.02
N GLN A 95 7.29 2.23 -12.04
CA GLN A 95 8.16 1.96 -13.19
C GLN A 95 9.20 0.91 -12.79
N VAL A 96 9.33 -0.12 -13.62
CA VAL A 96 10.34 -1.18 -13.44
C VAL A 96 11.51 -0.87 -14.37
N GLN A 97 12.70 -0.72 -13.80
CA GLN A 97 13.96 -0.44 -14.53
C GLN A 97 14.87 -1.66 -14.47
#